data_06d3bed9e100c8118d47a8ac5c880663
#
_entry.id   06d3bed9e100c8118d47a8ac5c880663
#
_cell.length_a   1.000
_cell.length_b   1.000
_cell.length_c   1.000
_cell.angle_alpha   90.00
_cell.angle_beta   90.00
_cell.angle_gamma   90.00
#
_symmetry.space_group_name_H-M   'P 1'
#
loop_
_entity.id
_entity.type
_entity.pdbx_description
1 polymer ?
#
loop_
_entity_poly.entity_id
_entity_poly.type
_entity_poly.pdbx_seq_one_letter_code
_entity_poly.pdbx_strand_id
1 'polypeptide(L)'
;FFRIPVPMGVAGWCFLQVEVSFLAYLSTEASMNDDVFTTVDPDALNMDNLRHLADINGVGTSYYGWTGGHEEVGATSLLKVLHAMGVDVKPGSSDEDINRAITATEDAPWLRTLPATTVVRKGDWRDLWVHVNDGESVRCWYVLEDGTGGDLQQLDRPVPPRDVQGQLRGRATFEIPGTLPTGYHTVFAEIEGREPVSAPLYIVPQKITPSRLSGPQRYWGVNAQAYSVASRTGWGVGDAWDLADLSAICAQEGADFLLINPLHASETVKGMENSPYRPVSRAWLNVTYIRPEAVPEYATLPNRQRHQIEQAREQLMEEIADEDQIHRDPSWQAKSKALRWIFQQPRSTHREAEFNAFCLAGGIEQERHALWSALTESVGSTDLPKEYRSATSEATQKFAEEHSADIEYHKWLQWIVSEQLAWPNSVAKKLGMQIGIMADLAVGTHPLGSDYWSMPGVFASGMYVGAPPDMYSQLGQNWTQPPWIPSKLAETGYEPFRQVIRAALKLAGALRIDHILGLFRLWWLPEGETAAAGTYVYFDHEAMVGILLLEAERNDAILIGEDLGTVEPWVRTYLGERGILGTSVFWFEKEEGTDLPLHAD
;
A
#
# COMPACT_ATOMS: atom_id res chain seq x y z
N PHE A 1 -17.31 -3.42 27.75
CA PHE A 1 -17.03 -3.89 29.13
C PHE A 1 -17.64 -5.27 29.32
N PHE A 2 -16.86 -6.33 29.20
CA PHE A 2 -17.26 -7.67 29.63
C PHE A 2 -16.60 -7.95 30.98
N ARG A 3 -17.43 -8.19 32.03
CA ARG A 3 -16.98 -8.82 33.24
C ARG A 3 -17.06 -10.34 33.06
N ILE A 4 -15.91 -10.97 32.89
CA ILE A 4 -15.77 -12.41 33.14
C ILE A 4 -15.47 -12.53 34.64
N PRO A 5 -16.15 -13.37 35.41
CA PRO A 5 -15.82 -13.59 36.82
C PRO A 5 -14.52 -14.40 36.90
N VAL A 6 -13.45 -13.74 37.31
CA VAL A 6 -12.19 -14.39 37.72
C VAL A 6 -12.25 -14.53 39.23
N PRO A 7 -11.90 -15.69 39.83
CA PRO A 7 -11.85 -15.87 41.28
C PRO A 7 -10.82 -14.93 41.91
N MET A 8 -11.19 -14.29 43.01
CA MET A 8 -10.33 -13.39 43.77
C MET A 8 -9.08 -14.11 44.28
N GLY A 9 -7.90 -13.59 43.90
CA GLY A 9 -6.63 -13.90 44.53
C GLY A 9 -5.50 -13.12 43.87
N VAL A 10 -5.00 -12.13 44.63
CA VAL A 10 -3.76 -11.39 44.44
C VAL A 10 -3.81 -10.20 43.47
N ALA A 11 -3.81 -9.00 44.09
CA ALA A 11 -3.60 -7.71 43.42
C ALA A 11 -2.19 -7.61 42.81
N GLY A 12 -2.14 -7.43 41.51
CA GLY A 12 -0.95 -7.03 40.78
C GLY A 12 -1.41 -6.24 39.56
N TRP A 13 -1.14 -4.95 39.57
CA TRP A 13 -1.33 -4.07 38.43
C TRP A 13 -0.37 -4.48 37.33
N CYS A 14 -0.87 -5.10 36.27
CA CYS A 14 -0.07 -5.36 35.08
C CYS A 14 -0.25 -4.15 34.14
N PHE A 15 0.68 -3.22 34.19
CA PHE A 15 0.93 -2.29 33.11
C PHE A 15 1.54 -3.10 31.97
N LEU A 16 0.83 -3.24 30.86
CA LEU A 16 1.43 -3.70 29.60
C LEU A 16 2.29 -2.57 29.06
N GLN A 17 3.53 -2.56 29.53
CA GLN A 17 4.63 -1.82 28.93
C GLN A 17 5.09 -2.68 27.75
N VAL A 18 4.77 -2.26 26.53
CA VAL A 18 5.39 -2.82 25.33
C VAL A 18 6.79 -2.21 25.28
N GLU A 19 7.72 -2.83 25.99
CA GLU A 19 9.14 -2.62 25.71
C GLU A 19 9.46 -3.32 24.38
N VAL A 20 9.56 -2.54 23.31
CA VAL A 20 10.21 -2.96 22.09
C VAL A 20 11.69 -3.09 22.41
N SER A 21 12.15 -4.30 22.66
CA SER A 21 13.58 -4.61 22.78
C SER A 21 14.28 -4.39 21.44
N PHE A 22 14.74 -3.16 21.21
CA PHE A 22 15.57 -2.77 20.07
C PHE A 22 17.05 -2.75 20.52
N LEU A 23 17.60 -3.91 20.85
CA LEU A 23 19.06 -4.07 21.02
C LEU A 23 19.45 -5.52 20.84
N ALA A 24 19.67 -5.95 19.59
CA ALA A 24 20.66 -6.96 19.18
C ALA A 24 20.50 -7.31 17.69
N TYR A 25 20.96 -6.44 16.81
CA TYR A 25 21.43 -6.85 15.48
C TYR A 25 22.35 -5.76 14.91
N LEU A 26 23.51 -5.60 15.52
CA LEU A 26 24.65 -4.92 14.91
C LEU A 26 25.82 -5.90 14.95
N SER A 27 25.95 -6.73 13.93
CA SER A 27 27.22 -7.25 13.41
C SER A 27 26.96 -8.32 12.36
N THR A 28 26.80 -7.93 11.12
CA THR A 28 27.34 -8.67 9.96
C THR A 28 27.64 -7.63 8.89
N GLU A 29 28.91 -7.43 8.65
CA GLU A 29 29.43 -6.57 7.60
C GLU A 29 28.99 -7.10 6.24
N ALA A 30 28.06 -6.39 5.60
CA ALA A 30 27.89 -6.47 4.16
C ALA A 30 28.77 -5.39 3.55
N SER A 31 29.78 -5.81 2.79
CA SER A 31 30.63 -4.90 2.02
C SER A 31 29.79 -4.15 0.98
N MET A 32 29.34 -2.97 1.34
CA MET A 32 28.78 -1.99 0.43
C MET A 32 29.93 -1.19 -0.17
N ASN A 33 29.85 -0.88 -1.45
CA ASN A 33 30.70 0.09 -2.10
C ASN A 33 30.65 1.39 -1.27
N ASP A 34 31.78 1.74 -0.67
CA ASP A 34 32.02 3.04 -0.05
C ASP A 34 32.10 4.11 -1.14
N ASP A 35 30.96 4.57 -1.66
CA ASP A 35 30.86 5.93 -2.12
C ASP A 35 30.75 6.80 -0.86
N VAL A 36 31.89 7.23 -0.34
CA VAL A 36 32.00 8.22 0.73
C VAL A 36 31.36 9.51 0.20
N PHE A 37 30.08 9.72 0.49
CA PHE A 37 29.42 10.99 0.23
C PHE A 37 30.06 12.04 1.13
N THR A 38 30.93 12.86 0.57
CA THR A 38 31.46 14.05 1.23
C THR A 38 30.29 14.92 1.64
N THR A 39 30.28 15.37 2.89
CA THR A 39 29.31 16.39 3.35
C THR A 39 29.45 17.61 2.45
N VAL A 40 28.33 18.01 1.85
CA VAL A 40 28.29 19.22 1.02
C VAL A 40 28.53 20.41 1.94
N ASP A 41 29.49 21.26 1.58
CA ASP A 41 29.67 22.55 2.24
C ASP A 41 28.43 23.43 1.91
N PRO A 42 27.57 23.75 2.87
CA PRO A 42 26.34 24.51 2.61
C PRO A 42 26.64 25.91 2.05
N ASP A 43 27.80 26.47 2.35
CA ASP A 43 28.22 27.80 1.88
C ASP A 43 28.68 27.81 0.41
N ALA A 44 28.83 26.62 -0.21
CA ALA A 44 29.28 26.45 -1.58
C ALA A 44 28.14 26.36 -2.59
N LEU A 45 26.86 26.20 -2.16
CA LEU A 45 25.70 26.03 -3.04
C LEU A 45 24.71 27.20 -2.91
N ASN A 46 24.10 27.54 -4.03
CA ASN A 46 22.95 28.44 -4.04
C ASN A 46 21.71 27.70 -3.49
N MET A 47 21.47 27.88 -2.18
CA MET A 47 20.36 27.23 -1.47
C MET A 47 18.99 27.63 -2.02
N ASP A 48 18.83 28.83 -2.59
CA ASP A 48 17.55 29.27 -3.16
C ASP A 48 17.20 28.42 -4.40
N ASN A 49 18.18 28.16 -5.27
CA ASN A 49 18.00 27.30 -6.45
C ASN A 49 17.76 25.84 -6.02
N LEU A 50 18.48 25.33 -5.01
CA LEU A 50 18.24 23.96 -4.51
C LEU A 50 16.85 23.81 -3.88
N ARG A 51 16.40 24.79 -3.10
CA ARG A 51 15.04 24.82 -2.55
C ARG A 51 13.98 24.90 -3.66
N HIS A 52 14.21 25.74 -4.66
CA HIS A 52 13.34 25.81 -5.84
C HIS A 52 13.24 24.46 -6.57
N LEU A 53 14.39 23.78 -6.80
CA LEU A 53 14.40 22.43 -7.36
C LEU A 53 13.62 21.44 -6.52
N ALA A 54 13.76 21.51 -5.19
CA ALA A 54 13.01 20.68 -4.24
C ALA A 54 11.50 20.94 -4.35
N ASP A 55 11.08 22.19 -4.30
CA ASP A 55 9.66 22.60 -4.34
C ASP A 55 8.97 22.13 -5.64
N ILE A 56 9.61 22.33 -6.81
CA ILE A 56 9.01 21.89 -8.09
C ILE A 56 8.96 20.37 -8.27
N ASN A 57 9.70 19.63 -7.45
CA ASN A 57 9.63 18.16 -7.37
C ASN A 57 8.76 17.67 -6.19
N GLY A 58 8.07 18.56 -5.47
CA GLY A 58 7.22 18.19 -4.34
C GLY A 58 8.01 17.73 -3.11
N VAL A 59 9.23 18.19 -2.91
CA VAL A 59 10.06 17.92 -1.74
C VAL A 59 10.02 19.10 -0.79
N GLY A 60 9.62 18.88 0.47
CA GLY A 60 9.57 19.91 1.50
C GLY A 60 10.95 20.45 1.83
N THR A 61 11.08 21.77 1.91
CA THR A 61 12.32 22.45 2.22
C THR A 61 12.43 22.85 3.69
N SER A 62 11.31 22.71 4.42
CA SER A 62 11.21 23.00 5.84
C SER A 62 10.01 22.29 6.47
N TYR A 63 9.97 22.19 7.78
CA TYR A 63 8.85 21.64 8.54
C TYR A 63 8.74 22.26 9.93
N TYR A 64 7.60 22.11 10.59
CA TYR A 64 7.46 22.49 11.99
C TYR A 64 7.90 21.35 12.89
N GLY A 65 8.95 21.57 13.66
CA GLY A 65 9.37 20.66 14.71
C GLY A 65 8.36 20.56 15.84
N TRP A 66 8.42 19.51 16.64
CA TRP A 66 7.49 19.26 17.76
C TRP A 66 7.56 20.32 18.87
N THR A 67 8.65 21.08 18.97
CA THR A 67 8.81 22.23 19.87
C THR A 67 8.12 23.49 19.36
N GLY A 68 7.51 23.45 18.16
CA GLY A 68 6.88 24.60 17.50
C GLY A 68 7.85 25.49 16.73
N GLY A 69 9.14 25.14 16.68
CA GLY A 69 10.15 25.80 15.85
C GLY A 69 10.02 25.42 14.37
N HIS A 70 10.40 26.35 13.49
CA HIS A 70 10.54 26.10 12.07
C HIS A 70 11.93 25.56 11.79
N GLU A 71 12.00 24.35 11.22
CA GLU A 71 13.24 23.64 10.93
C GLU A 71 13.49 23.63 9.42
N GLU A 72 14.67 24.04 9.00
CA GLU A 72 15.10 24.03 7.60
C GLU A 72 15.75 22.69 7.25
N VAL A 73 15.43 22.15 6.07
CA VAL A 73 16.05 20.93 5.57
C VAL A 73 17.41 21.22 4.96
N GLY A 74 18.42 20.48 5.37
CA GLY A 74 19.80 20.66 4.90
C GLY A 74 20.01 20.22 3.44
N ALA A 75 21.00 20.83 2.78
CA ALA A 75 21.34 20.56 1.37
C ALA A 75 21.57 19.07 1.08
N THR A 76 22.28 18.37 1.94
CA THR A 76 22.57 16.93 1.76
C THR A 76 21.30 16.10 1.73
N SER A 77 20.33 16.36 2.62
CA SER A 77 19.04 15.66 2.65
C SER A 77 18.24 15.93 1.38
N LEU A 78 18.13 17.20 0.96
CA LEU A 78 17.44 17.57 -0.27
C LEU A 78 18.04 16.87 -1.49
N LEU A 79 19.37 16.88 -1.64
CA LEU A 79 20.05 16.23 -2.77
C LEU A 79 19.86 14.70 -2.78
N LYS A 80 19.92 14.05 -1.59
CA LYS A 80 19.68 12.59 -1.50
C LYS A 80 18.24 12.23 -1.90
N VAL A 81 17.25 12.97 -1.40
CA VAL A 81 15.85 12.74 -1.72
C VAL A 81 15.56 12.98 -3.20
N LEU A 82 16.03 14.10 -3.75
CA LEU A 82 15.89 14.40 -5.19
C LEU A 82 16.53 13.32 -6.06
N HIS A 83 17.73 12.87 -5.70
CA HIS A 83 18.40 11.76 -6.39
C HIS A 83 17.56 10.48 -6.39
N ALA A 84 17.03 10.10 -5.24
CA ALA A 84 16.19 8.92 -5.09
C ALA A 84 14.86 9.02 -5.87
N MET A 85 14.39 10.25 -6.13
CA MET A 85 13.24 10.51 -7.01
C MET A 85 13.58 10.43 -8.51
N GLY A 86 14.85 10.26 -8.86
CA GLY A 86 15.34 10.19 -10.24
C GLY A 86 15.69 11.55 -10.84
N VAL A 87 15.82 12.61 -10.03
CA VAL A 87 16.35 13.91 -10.46
C VAL A 87 17.86 13.79 -10.60
N ASP A 88 18.42 14.34 -11.69
CA ASP A 88 19.86 14.22 -12.02
C ASP A 88 20.73 15.16 -11.16
N VAL A 89 20.67 14.96 -9.85
CA VAL A 89 21.51 15.59 -8.83
C VAL A 89 21.89 14.57 -7.77
N LYS A 90 22.97 14.83 -7.03
CA LYS A 90 23.44 14.01 -5.91
C LYS A 90 24.25 14.84 -4.94
N PRO A 91 24.56 14.38 -3.72
CA PRO A 91 25.53 15.04 -2.86
C PRO A 91 26.83 15.30 -3.60
N GLY A 92 27.26 16.58 -3.63
CA GLY A 92 28.42 17.04 -4.39
C GLY A 92 28.11 17.64 -5.78
N SER A 93 26.83 17.67 -6.21
CA SER A 93 26.41 18.41 -7.42
C SER A 93 26.69 19.91 -7.27
N SER A 94 27.07 20.56 -8.37
CA SER A 94 27.31 21.99 -8.47
C SER A 94 26.02 22.78 -8.70
N ASP A 95 26.10 24.12 -8.57
CA ASP A 95 24.99 25.02 -8.95
C ASP A 95 24.61 24.88 -10.43
N GLU A 96 25.56 24.55 -11.32
CA GLU A 96 25.28 24.29 -12.72
C GLU A 96 24.46 23.01 -12.91
N ASP A 97 24.73 21.95 -12.13
CA ASP A 97 23.94 20.71 -12.15
C ASP A 97 22.54 20.97 -11.63
N ILE A 98 22.39 21.75 -10.55
CA ILE A 98 21.09 22.15 -9.99
C ILE A 98 20.28 22.94 -11.01
N ASN A 99 20.87 23.95 -11.66
CA ASN A 99 20.18 24.75 -12.68
C ASN A 99 19.76 23.90 -13.89
N ARG A 100 20.60 22.95 -14.31
CA ARG A 100 20.27 22.00 -15.37
C ARG A 100 19.09 21.12 -14.96
N ALA A 101 19.07 20.63 -13.73
CA ALA A 101 17.97 19.83 -13.18
C ALA A 101 16.66 20.62 -13.06
N ILE A 102 16.71 21.91 -12.66
CA ILE A 102 15.55 22.82 -12.68
C ILE A 102 14.96 22.88 -14.09
N THR A 103 15.80 23.22 -15.07
CA THR A 103 15.37 23.31 -16.48
C THR A 103 14.75 21.99 -16.96
N ALA A 104 15.40 20.85 -16.66
CA ALA A 104 14.91 19.54 -17.07
C ALA A 104 13.56 19.20 -16.42
N THR A 105 13.37 19.53 -15.13
CA THR A 105 12.10 19.32 -14.42
C THR A 105 10.97 20.17 -14.99
N GLU A 106 11.23 21.45 -15.27
CA GLU A 106 10.26 22.36 -15.86
C GLU A 106 9.91 22.02 -17.33
N ASP A 107 10.86 21.44 -18.07
CA ASP A 107 10.67 21.03 -19.46
C ASP A 107 9.95 19.67 -19.58
N ALA A 108 10.08 18.80 -18.59
CA ALA A 108 9.54 17.43 -18.63
C ALA A 108 8.03 17.35 -19.02
N PRO A 109 7.13 18.20 -18.51
CA PRO A 109 5.73 18.20 -18.93
C PRO A 109 5.54 18.55 -20.42
N TRP A 110 6.39 19.41 -20.98
CA TRP A 110 6.33 19.84 -22.37
C TRP A 110 6.84 18.80 -23.37
N LEU A 111 7.63 17.82 -22.89
CA LEU A 111 8.13 16.70 -23.70
C LEU A 111 7.09 15.61 -23.92
N ARG A 112 6.01 15.58 -23.10
CA ARG A 112 4.89 14.64 -23.23
C ARG A 112 3.71 15.30 -23.93
N THR A 113 3.10 14.63 -24.89
CA THR A 113 1.88 15.12 -25.54
C THR A 113 0.72 15.20 -24.55
N LEU A 114 0.51 14.18 -23.73
CA LEU A 114 -0.52 14.13 -22.69
C LEU A 114 0.12 14.05 -21.30
N PRO A 115 -0.54 14.56 -20.25
CA PRO A 115 -0.16 14.27 -18.87
C PRO A 115 -0.08 12.75 -18.61
N ALA A 116 0.79 12.33 -17.70
CA ALA A 116 0.95 10.92 -17.35
C ALA A 116 -0.38 10.26 -16.92
N THR A 117 -1.15 10.95 -16.11
CA THR A 117 -2.50 10.59 -15.69
C THR A 117 -3.28 11.86 -15.39
N THR A 118 -4.55 11.88 -15.73
CA THR A 118 -5.44 12.99 -15.40
C THR A 118 -6.56 12.48 -14.50
N VAL A 119 -6.71 13.07 -13.33
CA VAL A 119 -7.78 12.75 -12.37
C VAL A 119 -8.66 13.96 -12.19
N VAL A 120 -9.98 13.79 -12.35
CA VAL A 120 -10.98 14.87 -12.27
C VAL A 120 -12.15 14.40 -11.40
N ARG A 121 -12.65 15.27 -10.53
CA ARG A 121 -13.85 14.96 -9.76
C ARG A 121 -15.10 15.10 -10.61
N LYS A 122 -16.02 14.17 -10.46
CA LYS A 122 -17.32 14.22 -11.13
C LYS A 122 -18.05 15.55 -10.82
N GLY A 123 -18.48 16.22 -11.85
CA GLY A 123 -19.13 17.53 -11.72
C GLY A 123 -18.19 18.71 -11.93
N ASP A 124 -16.88 18.51 -11.78
CA ASP A 124 -15.89 19.52 -12.11
C ASP A 124 -15.50 19.43 -13.57
N TRP A 125 -15.23 20.55 -14.19
CA TRP A 125 -14.55 20.62 -15.47
C TRP A 125 -13.06 20.85 -15.24
N ARG A 126 -12.20 20.37 -16.15
CA ARG A 126 -10.75 20.54 -16.04
C ARG A 126 -10.12 20.80 -17.40
N ASP A 127 -9.13 21.68 -17.42
CA ASP A 127 -8.27 21.86 -18.59
C ASP A 127 -7.35 20.66 -18.75
N LEU A 128 -7.35 20.06 -19.93
CA LEU A 128 -6.35 19.10 -20.38
C LEU A 128 -5.32 19.82 -21.22
N TRP A 129 -4.10 19.85 -20.76
CA TRP A 129 -2.99 20.45 -21.49
C TRP A 129 -2.33 19.43 -22.41
N VAL A 130 -2.28 19.78 -23.70
CA VAL A 130 -1.72 18.91 -24.75
C VAL A 130 -0.56 19.64 -25.40
N HIS A 131 0.64 19.08 -25.31
CA HIS A 131 1.85 19.68 -25.82
C HIS A 131 2.22 19.06 -27.17
N VAL A 132 2.41 19.93 -28.16
CA VAL A 132 2.77 19.58 -29.54
C VAL A 132 3.91 20.48 -30.01
N ASN A 133 4.49 20.25 -31.17
CA ASN A 133 5.37 21.28 -31.74
C ASN A 133 4.54 22.52 -32.08
N ASP A 134 5.13 23.70 -31.95
CA ASP A 134 4.42 24.94 -32.18
C ASP A 134 3.86 24.97 -33.63
N GLY A 135 2.55 25.29 -33.73
CA GLY A 135 1.81 25.30 -34.99
C GLY A 135 1.25 23.95 -35.46
N GLU A 136 1.51 22.83 -34.79
CA GLU A 136 0.87 21.56 -35.15
C GLU A 136 -0.59 21.53 -34.67
N SER A 137 -1.48 20.95 -35.48
CA SER A 137 -2.87 20.70 -35.12
C SER A 137 -3.00 19.37 -34.37
N VAL A 138 -3.83 19.34 -33.35
CA VAL A 138 -4.10 18.13 -32.55
C VAL A 138 -5.59 17.98 -32.32
N ARG A 139 -6.07 16.73 -32.38
CA ARG A 139 -7.43 16.31 -32.01
C ARG A 139 -7.36 15.50 -30.74
N CYS A 140 -8.31 15.73 -29.81
CA CYS A 140 -8.43 14.92 -28.58
C CYS A 140 -9.82 14.33 -28.44
N TRP A 141 -9.88 13.11 -27.93
CA TRP A 141 -11.13 12.41 -27.60
C TRP A 141 -10.92 11.52 -26.36
N TYR A 142 -12.00 11.08 -25.78
CA TYR A 142 -11.97 10.12 -24.67
C TYR A 142 -12.72 8.84 -25.02
N VAL A 143 -12.35 7.75 -24.35
CA VAL A 143 -13.05 6.47 -24.36
C VAL A 143 -13.34 6.08 -22.91
N LEU A 144 -14.61 5.85 -22.60
CA LEU A 144 -15.07 5.44 -21.28
C LEU A 144 -14.77 3.96 -21.02
N GLU A 145 -14.88 3.52 -19.75
CA GLU A 145 -14.71 2.11 -19.38
C GLU A 145 -15.66 1.14 -20.14
N ASP A 146 -16.86 1.60 -20.52
CA ASP A 146 -17.84 0.82 -21.27
C ASP A 146 -17.58 0.79 -22.80
N GLY A 147 -16.51 1.43 -23.24
CA GLY A 147 -16.11 1.52 -24.64
C GLY A 147 -16.80 2.64 -25.43
N THR A 148 -17.75 3.38 -24.85
CA THR A 148 -18.29 4.58 -25.48
C THR A 148 -17.32 5.75 -25.38
N GLY A 149 -17.47 6.79 -26.18
CA GLY A 149 -16.55 7.91 -26.18
C GLY A 149 -17.08 9.15 -26.88
N GLY A 150 -16.25 10.19 -26.89
CA GLY A 150 -16.59 11.47 -27.54
C GLY A 150 -15.38 12.37 -27.73
N ASP A 151 -15.50 13.33 -28.65
CA ASP A 151 -14.45 14.34 -28.86
C ASP A 151 -14.42 15.34 -27.71
N LEU A 152 -13.21 15.82 -27.40
CA LEU A 152 -13.01 16.91 -26.46
C LEU A 152 -13.00 18.25 -27.20
N GLN A 153 -13.59 19.27 -26.59
CA GLN A 153 -13.61 20.61 -27.15
C GLN A 153 -12.27 21.32 -26.88
N GLN A 154 -11.64 21.83 -27.92
CA GLN A 154 -10.49 22.71 -27.78
C GLN A 154 -10.96 24.10 -27.32
N LEU A 155 -10.26 24.64 -26.32
CA LEU A 155 -10.52 25.98 -25.77
C LEU A 155 -9.54 26.98 -26.37
N ASP A 156 -10.03 28.21 -26.62
CA ASP A 156 -9.18 29.33 -27.02
C ASP A 156 -8.43 29.88 -25.78
N ARG A 157 -7.33 29.26 -25.43
CA ARG A 157 -6.46 29.66 -24.32
C ARG A 157 -5.01 29.74 -24.81
N PRO A 158 -4.63 30.86 -25.45
CA PRO A 158 -3.30 31.01 -26.00
C PRO A 158 -2.23 31.02 -24.89
N VAL A 159 -1.21 30.24 -25.08
CA VAL A 159 -0.02 30.17 -24.21
C VAL A 159 1.21 30.36 -25.09
N PRO A 160 2.16 31.22 -24.68
CA PRO A 160 3.40 31.38 -25.42
C PRO A 160 4.11 30.04 -25.59
N PRO A 161 4.63 29.74 -26.79
CA PRO A 161 5.41 28.53 -26.98
C PRO A 161 6.70 28.60 -26.16
N ARG A 162 7.17 27.43 -25.70
CA ARG A 162 8.39 27.25 -24.92
C ARG A 162 9.46 26.59 -25.79
N ASP A 163 10.67 27.12 -25.75
CA ASP A 163 11.84 26.41 -26.29
C ASP A 163 12.22 25.28 -25.34
N VAL A 164 12.12 24.05 -25.80
CA VAL A 164 12.51 22.85 -25.07
C VAL A 164 13.54 22.09 -25.88
N GLN A 165 14.77 22.10 -25.41
CA GLN A 165 15.91 21.45 -26.08
C GLN A 165 16.10 21.87 -27.57
N GLY A 166 15.88 23.14 -27.89
CA GLY A 166 16.00 23.69 -29.23
C GLY A 166 14.79 23.43 -30.14
N GLN A 167 13.70 22.90 -29.59
CA GLN A 167 12.42 22.76 -30.28
C GLN A 167 11.36 23.64 -29.65
N LEU A 168 10.68 24.42 -30.48
CA LEU A 168 9.59 25.25 -30.01
C LEU A 168 8.34 24.39 -29.82
N ARG A 169 7.88 24.28 -28.55
CA ARG A 169 6.71 23.50 -28.12
C ARG A 169 5.53 24.42 -27.86
N GLY A 170 4.39 24.13 -28.50
CA GLY A 170 3.11 24.77 -28.24
C GLY A 170 2.25 23.98 -27.27
N ARG A 171 1.22 24.62 -26.70
CA ARG A 171 0.22 24.01 -25.84
C ARG A 171 -1.18 24.26 -26.36
N ALA A 172 -1.90 23.20 -26.72
CA ALA A 172 -3.33 23.23 -26.92
C ALA A 172 -4.05 22.88 -25.60
N THR A 173 -5.16 23.54 -25.33
CA THR A 173 -5.97 23.27 -24.14
C THR A 173 -7.31 22.70 -24.57
N PHE A 174 -7.70 21.56 -23.98
CA PHE A 174 -9.00 20.92 -24.19
C PHE A 174 -9.80 20.89 -22.89
N GLU A 175 -11.14 20.90 -23.01
CA GLU A 175 -12.02 20.78 -21.86
C GLU A 175 -12.36 19.31 -21.59
N ILE A 176 -12.10 18.84 -20.35
CA ILE A 176 -12.69 17.62 -19.83
C ILE A 176 -14.02 17.98 -19.20
N PRO A 177 -15.16 17.53 -19.78
CA PRO A 177 -16.47 17.94 -19.31
C PRO A 177 -16.83 17.30 -17.97
N GLY A 178 -17.40 18.09 -17.05
CA GLY A 178 -17.85 17.61 -15.73
C GLY A 178 -19.01 16.60 -15.78
N THR A 179 -19.59 16.37 -16.95
CA THR A 179 -20.70 15.42 -17.15
C THR A 179 -20.28 13.97 -17.32
N LEU A 180 -18.97 13.70 -17.41
CA LEU A 180 -18.48 12.34 -17.55
C LEU A 180 -18.84 11.48 -16.33
N PRO A 181 -19.20 10.20 -16.52
CA PRO A 181 -19.47 9.27 -15.42
C PRO A 181 -18.19 8.97 -14.62
N THR A 182 -18.33 8.59 -13.35
CA THR A 182 -17.22 8.04 -12.57
C THR A 182 -16.67 6.77 -13.21
N GLY A 183 -15.34 6.66 -13.27
CA GLY A 183 -14.70 5.48 -13.88
C GLY A 183 -13.24 5.71 -14.26
N TYR A 184 -12.63 4.64 -14.72
CA TYR A 184 -11.26 4.60 -15.27
C TYR A 184 -11.32 4.65 -16.79
N HIS A 185 -11.22 5.83 -17.33
CA HIS A 185 -11.33 6.12 -18.76
C HIS A 185 -9.95 6.32 -19.38
N THR A 186 -9.92 6.50 -20.69
CA THR A 186 -8.71 6.81 -21.44
C THR A 186 -8.93 8.06 -22.29
N VAL A 187 -7.99 8.97 -22.29
CA VAL A 187 -7.94 10.10 -23.21
C VAL A 187 -6.90 9.84 -24.29
N PHE A 188 -7.19 10.28 -25.49
CA PHE A 188 -6.34 10.16 -26.68
C PHE A 188 -6.05 11.53 -27.26
N ALA A 189 -4.85 11.67 -27.84
CA ALA A 189 -4.44 12.82 -28.64
C ALA A 189 -3.81 12.34 -29.94
N GLU A 190 -4.27 12.87 -31.07
CA GLU A 190 -3.79 12.59 -32.42
C GLU A 190 -3.24 13.86 -33.06
N ILE A 191 -1.97 13.83 -33.39
CA ILE A 191 -1.30 14.87 -34.16
C ILE A 191 -1.32 14.43 -35.63
N GLU A 192 -1.62 15.33 -36.55
CA GLU A 192 -1.72 15.01 -37.97
C GLU A 192 -0.45 14.26 -38.46
N GLY A 193 -0.65 13.10 -39.08
CA GLY A 193 0.42 12.25 -39.61
C GLY A 193 1.16 11.40 -38.57
N ARG A 194 0.67 11.31 -37.32
CA ARG A 194 1.26 10.47 -36.26
C ARG A 194 0.22 9.51 -35.68
N GLU A 195 0.69 8.39 -35.14
CA GLU A 195 -0.16 7.49 -34.37
C GLU A 195 -0.69 8.17 -33.10
N PRO A 196 -1.96 7.95 -32.73
CA PRO A 196 -2.53 8.51 -31.53
C PRO A 196 -1.77 8.06 -30.26
N VAL A 197 -1.56 8.98 -29.34
CA VAL A 197 -1.07 8.68 -27.99
C VAL A 197 -2.22 8.64 -27.00
N SER A 198 -2.11 7.85 -25.95
CA SER A 198 -3.16 7.73 -24.92
C SER A 198 -2.59 7.93 -23.52
N ALA A 199 -3.47 8.35 -22.61
CA ALA A 199 -3.18 8.47 -21.18
C ALA A 199 -4.43 8.13 -20.35
N PRO A 200 -4.26 7.68 -19.10
CA PRO A 200 -5.36 7.48 -18.17
C PRO A 200 -6.11 8.79 -17.88
N LEU A 201 -7.44 8.71 -17.93
CA LEU A 201 -8.37 9.75 -17.52
C LEU A 201 -9.34 9.17 -16.49
N TYR A 202 -9.23 9.59 -15.25
CA TYR A 202 -10.05 9.06 -14.16
C TYR A 202 -11.05 10.11 -13.70
N ILE A 203 -12.32 9.74 -13.71
CA ILE A 203 -13.40 10.55 -13.15
C ILE A 203 -13.77 9.93 -11.81
N VAL A 204 -13.51 10.66 -10.72
CA VAL A 204 -13.65 10.17 -9.35
C VAL A 204 -14.82 10.85 -8.64
N PRO A 205 -15.45 10.19 -7.64
CA PRO A 205 -16.55 10.79 -6.90
C PRO A 205 -16.11 12.06 -6.14
N GLN A 206 -17.02 13.01 -5.98
CA GLN A 206 -16.83 14.16 -5.08
C GLN A 206 -16.76 13.71 -3.62
N LYS A 207 -17.63 12.75 -3.27
CA LYS A 207 -17.82 12.24 -1.92
C LYS A 207 -18.40 10.84 -2.00
N ILE A 208 -18.04 9.99 -1.04
CA ILE A 208 -18.74 8.73 -0.84
C ILE A 208 -19.84 8.86 0.21
N THR A 209 -20.93 8.14 -0.01
CA THR A 209 -22.05 8.03 0.93
C THR A 209 -22.44 6.55 1.02
N PRO A 210 -21.68 5.74 1.78
CA PRO A 210 -21.96 4.32 1.91
C PRO A 210 -23.40 4.11 2.39
N SER A 211 -24.11 3.16 1.78
CA SER A 211 -25.54 2.93 2.06
C SER A 211 -25.82 2.66 3.54
N ARG A 212 -24.83 2.08 4.23
CA ARG A 212 -24.89 1.71 5.65
C ARG A 212 -24.79 2.89 6.61
N LEU A 213 -24.23 4.03 6.18
CA LEU A 213 -24.12 5.25 6.99
C LEU A 213 -25.29 6.22 6.78
N SER A 214 -26.36 5.79 6.15
CA SER A 214 -27.51 6.67 5.77
C SER A 214 -28.47 7.03 6.91
N GLY A 215 -28.04 7.02 8.17
CA GLY A 215 -28.90 7.35 9.32
C GLY A 215 -28.12 7.83 10.55
N PRO A 216 -28.82 8.24 11.62
CA PRO A 216 -28.19 8.69 12.87
C PRO A 216 -27.67 7.54 13.73
N GLN A 217 -27.53 6.35 13.18
CA GLN A 217 -27.12 5.15 13.91
C GLN A 217 -25.65 5.24 14.31
N ARG A 218 -25.37 4.72 15.50
CA ARG A 218 -24.00 4.49 15.97
C ARG A 218 -23.69 3.01 15.84
N TYR A 219 -22.51 2.70 15.32
CA TYR A 219 -22.01 1.34 15.18
C TYR A 219 -20.93 1.09 16.21
N TRP A 220 -20.85 -0.12 16.74
CA TRP A 220 -19.77 -0.54 17.61
C TRP A 220 -19.19 -1.87 17.13
N GLY A 221 -17.94 -2.13 17.48
CA GLY A 221 -17.26 -3.35 17.07
C GLY A 221 -16.07 -3.69 17.94
N VAL A 222 -15.41 -4.76 17.59
CA VAL A 222 -14.24 -5.30 18.26
C VAL A 222 -13.02 -5.13 17.38
N ASN A 223 -11.86 -4.92 17.99
CA ASN A 223 -10.56 -4.98 17.31
C ASN A 223 -9.85 -6.27 17.74
N ALA A 224 -9.38 -7.05 16.77
CA ALA A 224 -8.63 -8.28 17.02
C ALA A 224 -7.49 -8.44 16.00
N GLN A 225 -6.40 -9.03 16.49
CA GLN A 225 -5.32 -9.47 15.59
C GLN A 225 -5.67 -10.86 15.06
N ALA A 226 -5.99 -10.99 13.76
CA ALA A 226 -6.43 -12.24 13.16
C ALA A 226 -5.48 -13.41 13.45
N TYR A 227 -4.17 -13.15 13.39
CA TYR A 227 -3.15 -14.17 13.67
C TYR A 227 -3.14 -14.68 15.13
N SER A 228 -3.72 -13.94 16.09
CA SER A 228 -3.79 -14.30 17.50
C SER A 228 -5.11 -14.97 17.90
N VAL A 229 -6.07 -15.07 16.96
CA VAL A 229 -7.34 -15.76 17.24
C VAL A 229 -7.10 -17.27 17.24
N ALA A 230 -7.10 -17.87 18.41
CA ALA A 230 -6.80 -19.28 18.59
C ALA A 230 -8.07 -20.13 18.72
N SER A 231 -8.08 -21.30 18.10
CA SER A 231 -9.09 -22.35 18.27
C SER A 231 -8.45 -23.72 18.49
N ARG A 232 -9.23 -24.65 19.03
CA ARG A 232 -8.76 -26.05 19.23
C ARG A 232 -8.47 -26.78 17.92
N THR A 233 -9.03 -26.32 16.82
CA THR A 233 -8.86 -26.90 15.49
C THR A 233 -7.86 -26.13 14.63
N GLY A 234 -7.23 -25.09 15.18
CA GLY A 234 -6.26 -24.24 14.51
C GLY A 234 -4.90 -24.90 14.32
N TRP A 235 -3.99 -24.14 13.72
CA TRP A 235 -2.62 -24.53 13.44
C TRP A 235 -1.59 -23.60 14.13
N GLY A 236 -1.93 -23.07 15.30
CA GLY A 236 -1.05 -22.21 16.09
C GLY A 236 -1.02 -20.72 15.65
N VAL A 237 -1.38 -20.43 14.42
CA VAL A 237 -1.67 -19.08 13.90
C VAL A 237 -3.13 -19.04 13.50
N GLY A 238 -3.85 -18.01 13.94
CA GLY A 238 -5.26 -17.84 13.58
C GLY A 238 -5.44 -17.81 12.06
N ASP A 239 -6.58 -18.30 11.59
CA ASP A 239 -6.86 -18.41 10.17
C ASP A 239 -8.27 -17.93 9.79
N ALA A 240 -8.66 -18.09 8.54
CA ALA A 240 -9.95 -17.62 8.03
C ALA A 240 -11.15 -18.24 8.78
N TRP A 241 -11.07 -19.49 9.25
CA TRP A 241 -12.13 -20.14 10.05
C TRP A 241 -12.23 -19.55 11.45
N ASP A 242 -11.09 -19.38 12.11
CA ASP A 242 -11.03 -18.78 13.43
C ASP A 242 -11.60 -17.35 13.40
N LEU A 243 -11.31 -16.61 12.34
CA LEU A 243 -11.83 -15.26 12.11
C LEU A 243 -13.36 -15.29 11.86
N ALA A 244 -13.87 -16.30 11.14
CA ALA A 244 -15.29 -16.45 10.91
C ALA A 244 -16.03 -16.81 12.21
N ASP A 245 -15.47 -17.68 13.05
CA ASP A 245 -16.02 -18.02 14.36
C ASP A 245 -16.04 -16.81 15.30
N LEU A 246 -14.95 -16.01 15.34
CA LEU A 246 -14.91 -14.77 16.11
C LEU A 246 -15.97 -13.77 15.61
N SER A 247 -16.12 -13.65 14.28
CA SER A 247 -17.16 -12.79 13.68
C SER A 247 -18.56 -13.23 14.10
N ALA A 248 -18.81 -14.54 14.18
CA ALA A 248 -20.09 -15.08 14.64
C ALA A 248 -20.36 -14.75 16.12
N ILE A 249 -19.36 -14.88 16.99
CA ILE A 249 -19.45 -14.53 18.40
C ILE A 249 -19.74 -13.02 18.55
N CYS A 250 -18.97 -12.17 17.87
CA CYS A 250 -19.19 -10.72 17.91
C CYS A 250 -20.58 -10.32 17.40
N ALA A 251 -21.08 -10.96 16.35
CA ALA A 251 -22.42 -10.71 15.81
C ALA A 251 -23.52 -11.11 16.82
N GLN A 252 -23.36 -12.23 17.55
CA GLN A 252 -24.29 -12.64 18.61
C GLN A 252 -24.38 -11.63 19.76
N GLU A 253 -23.27 -10.95 20.05
CA GLU A 253 -23.21 -9.88 21.04
C GLU A 253 -23.69 -8.52 20.51
N GLY A 254 -24.09 -8.46 19.24
CA GLY A 254 -24.65 -7.26 18.60
C GLY A 254 -23.60 -6.31 18.02
N ALA A 255 -22.36 -6.72 17.86
CA ALA A 255 -21.35 -5.92 17.20
C ALA A 255 -21.66 -5.73 15.69
N ASP A 256 -21.34 -4.56 15.16
CA ASP A 256 -21.58 -4.20 13.77
C ASP A 256 -20.35 -4.47 12.88
N PHE A 257 -19.15 -4.50 13.46
CA PHE A 257 -17.90 -4.76 12.74
C PHE A 257 -16.86 -5.49 13.59
N LEU A 258 -15.91 -6.09 12.90
CA LEU A 258 -14.68 -6.63 13.46
C LEU A 258 -13.50 -6.01 12.70
N LEU A 259 -12.75 -5.11 13.36
CA LEU A 259 -11.51 -4.55 12.83
C LEU A 259 -10.39 -5.58 13.02
N ILE A 260 -9.64 -5.84 11.96
CA ILE A 260 -8.53 -6.79 11.98
C ILE A 260 -7.24 -6.13 11.49
N ASN A 261 -6.10 -6.74 11.84
CA ASN A 261 -4.80 -6.32 11.30
C ASN A 261 -4.73 -6.48 9.78
N PRO A 262 -3.75 -5.84 9.11
CA PRO A 262 -3.52 -6.06 7.68
C PRO A 262 -3.37 -7.54 7.32
N LEU A 263 -4.12 -7.97 6.29
CA LEU A 263 -4.08 -9.35 5.77
C LEU A 263 -3.09 -9.53 4.61
N HIS A 264 -2.21 -8.56 4.42
CA HIS A 264 -1.22 -8.50 3.36
C HIS A 264 -0.23 -9.68 3.40
N ALA A 265 0.35 -10.01 2.25
CA ALA A 265 1.30 -11.12 2.14
C ALA A 265 2.54 -10.90 3.02
N SER A 266 2.91 -11.92 3.77
CA SER A 266 4.20 -12.02 4.45
C SER A 266 5.10 -13.01 3.74
N GLU A 267 6.39 -12.99 4.07
CA GLU A 267 7.32 -14.02 3.64
C GLU A 267 6.92 -15.41 4.17
N THR A 268 7.28 -16.43 3.42
CA THR A 268 7.01 -17.84 3.76
C THR A 268 8.28 -18.63 4.05
N VAL A 269 9.40 -17.93 4.22
CA VAL A 269 10.70 -18.49 4.59
C VAL A 269 10.94 -18.35 6.09
N LYS A 270 11.90 -19.12 6.62
CA LYS A 270 12.23 -19.11 8.05
C LYS A 270 12.66 -17.72 8.52
N GLY A 271 12.18 -17.32 9.70
CA GLY A 271 12.40 -16.00 10.28
C GLY A 271 11.33 -15.01 9.85
N MET A 272 10.08 -15.46 9.76
CA MET A 272 8.93 -14.65 9.34
C MET A 272 8.80 -13.38 10.20
N GLU A 273 8.56 -12.26 9.53
CA GLU A 273 8.31 -10.96 10.16
C GLU A 273 7.12 -11.02 11.13
N ASN A 274 7.28 -10.48 12.32
CA ASN A 274 6.23 -10.49 13.33
C ASN A 274 5.16 -9.43 13.08
N SER A 275 5.53 -8.32 12.45
CA SER A 275 4.63 -7.19 12.22
C SER A 275 3.84 -7.35 10.91
N PRO A 276 2.50 -7.39 10.95
CA PRO A 276 1.68 -7.40 9.75
C PRO A 276 1.71 -6.06 8.97
N TYR A 277 2.29 -5.02 9.58
CA TYR A 277 2.42 -3.70 8.93
C TYR A 277 3.67 -3.57 8.06
N ARG A 278 4.49 -4.63 7.98
CA ARG A 278 5.67 -4.68 7.13
C ARG A 278 5.59 -5.85 6.14
N PRO A 279 4.54 -5.90 5.31
CA PRO A 279 4.29 -7.03 4.41
C PRO A 279 5.28 -7.06 3.24
N VAL A 280 5.48 -8.22 2.64
CA VAL A 280 6.24 -8.36 1.40
C VAL A 280 5.46 -7.85 0.18
N SER A 281 4.12 -7.83 0.27
CA SER A 281 3.23 -7.23 -0.71
C SER A 281 1.92 -6.79 -0.06
N ARG A 282 1.45 -5.60 -0.45
CA ARG A 282 0.12 -5.09 -0.07
C ARG A 282 -0.99 -5.50 -1.03
N ALA A 283 -0.63 -5.94 -2.23
CA ALA A 283 -1.59 -6.37 -3.25
C ALA A 283 -2.00 -7.85 -3.12
N TRP A 284 -1.19 -8.66 -2.42
CA TRP A 284 -1.42 -10.08 -2.22
C TRP A 284 -1.69 -10.40 -0.74
N LEU A 285 -2.20 -11.62 -0.48
CA LEU A 285 -2.69 -12.02 0.82
C LEU A 285 -1.71 -12.96 1.54
N ASN A 286 -1.75 -12.92 2.87
CA ASN A 286 -0.93 -13.78 3.70
C ASN A 286 -1.46 -15.22 3.69
N VAL A 287 -0.72 -16.11 3.06
CA VAL A 287 -1.09 -17.52 2.89
C VAL A 287 -1.06 -18.33 4.20
N THR A 288 -0.51 -17.78 5.28
CA THR A 288 -0.54 -18.44 6.59
C THR A 288 -1.95 -18.52 7.18
N TYR A 289 -2.89 -17.70 6.68
CA TYR A 289 -4.30 -17.74 7.07
C TYR A 289 -5.11 -18.85 6.38
N ILE A 290 -4.49 -19.69 5.54
CA ILE A 290 -5.16 -20.85 4.93
C ILE A 290 -5.41 -21.93 6.00
N ARG A 291 -6.63 -22.47 6.06
CA ARG A 291 -6.99 -23.71 6.74
C ARG A 291 -6.88 -24.86 5.74
N PRO A 292 -5.89 -25.78 5.85
CA PRO A 292 -5.70 -26.85 4.87
C PRO A 292 -6.92 -27.76 4.72
N GLU A 293 -7.57 -28.12 5.81
CA GLU A 293 -8.76 -29.02 5.81
C GLU A 293 -9.99 -28.43 5.13
N ALA A 294 -10.00 -27.10 4.97
CA ALA A 294 -11.08 -26.38 4.31
C ALA A 294 -10.90 -26.22 2.80
N VAL A 295 -9.77 -26.66 2.26
CA VAL A 295 -9.55 -26.71 0.81
C VAL A 295 -10.35 -27.86 0.24
N PRO A 296 -11.21 -27.67 -0.78
CA PRO A 296 -12.06 -28.74 -1.33
C PRO A 296 -11.30 -30.01 -1.71
N GLU A 297 -10.13 -29.87 -2.29
CA GLU A 297 -9.25 -30.98 -2.72
C GLU A 297 -8.68 -31.80 -1.55
N TYR A 298 -8.75 -31.31 -0.30
CA TYR A 298 -8.39 -32.09 0.89
C TYR A 298 -9.23 -33.38 1.01
N ALA A 299 -10.52 -33.33 0.62
CA ALA A 299 -11.40 -34.48 0.67
C ALA A 299 -10.99 -35.63 -0.26
N THR A 300 -10.20 -35.35 -1.30
CA THR A 300 -9.72 -36.34 -2.28
C THR A 300 -8.38 -36.96 -1.89
N LEU A 301 -7.73 -36.45 -0.85
CA LEU A 301 -6.47 -37.04 -0.35
C LEU A 301 -6.66 -38.49 0.10
N PRO A 302 -5.67 -39.37 -0.14
CA PRO A 302 -5.63 -40.70 0.46
C PRO A 302 -5.73 -40.64 1.99
N ASN A 303 -6.44 -41.60 2.60
CA ASN A 303 -6.64 -41.66 4.05
C ASN A 303 -5.33 -41.54 4.83
N ARG A 304 -4.22 -42.16 4.33
CA ARG A 304 -2.92 -42.07 4.93
C ARG A 304 -2.41 -40.63 5.03
N GLN A 305 -2.54 -39.85 3.96
CA GLN A 305 -2.09 -38.46 3.94
C GLN A 305 -2.97 -37.59 4.85
N ARG A 306 -4.28 -37.76 4.85
CA ARG A 306 -5.18 -37.06 5.78
C ARG A 306 -4.78 -37.32 7.23
N HIS A 307 -4.56 -38.58 7.59
CA HIS A 307 -4.11 -38.92 8.95
C HIS A 307 -2.75 -38.31 9.31
N GLN A 308 -1.81 -38.25 8.37
CA GLN A 308 -0.53 -37.57 8.57
C GLN A 308 -0.67 -36.06 8.78
N ILE A 309 -1.61 -35.41 8.09
CA ILE A 309 -1.94 -33.99 8.29
C ILE A 309 -2.53 -33.76 9.68
N GLU A 310 -3.48 -34.60 10.09
CA GLU A 310 -4.09 -34.55 11.43
C GLU A 310 -3.03 -34.71 12.52
N GLN A 311 -2.17 -35.73 12.41
CA GLN A 311 -1.07 -35.95 13.34
C GLN A 311 -0.09 -34.77 13.40
N ALA A 312 0.28 -34.21 12.25
CA ALA A 312 1.19 -33.05 12.21
C ALA A 312 0.59 -31.82 12.89
N ARG A 313 -0.72 -31.59 12.72
CA ARG A 313 -1.43 -30.53 13.43
C ARG A 313 -1.49 -30.77 14.94
N GLU A 314 -1.86 -31.99 15.37
CA GLU A 314 -1.93 -32.37 16.79
C GLU A 314 -0.56 -32.20 17.46
N GLN A 315 0.49 -32.71 16.82
CA GLN A 315 1.86 -32.58 17.32
C GLN A 315 2.27 -31.10 17.43
N LEU A 316 2.02 -30.29 16.41
CA LEU A 316 2.29 -28.84 16.46
C LEU A 316 1.56 -28.18 17.64
N MET A 317 0.28 -28.50 17.82
CA MET A 317 -0.54 -27.90 18.90
C MET A 317 -0.08 -28.36 20.30
N GLU A 318 0.44 -29.58 20.44
CA GLU A 318 1.06 -30.05 21.67
C GLU A 318 2.40 -29.33 21.95
N GLU A 319 3.23 -29.13 20.91
CA GLU A 319 4.53 -28.43 21.04
C GLU A 319 4.38 -26.97 21.49
N ILE A 320 3.31 -26.28 21.07
CA ILE A 320 3.09 -24.85 21.36
C ILE A 320 2.07 -24.61 22.48
N ALA A 321 1.53 -25.67 23.11
CA ALA A 321 0.39 -25.58 24.03
C ALA A 321 0.65 -24.71 25.28
N ASP A 322 1.88 -24.69 25.77
CA ASP A 322 2.29 -23.99 26.99
C ASP A 322 3.02 -22.67 26.71
N GLU A 323 2.99 -22.16 25.46
CA GLU A 323 3.72 -20.98 25.09
C GLU A 323 2.78 -19.78 24.85
N ASP A 324 3.12 -18.65 25.46
CA ASP A 324 2.37 -17.38 25.30
C ASP A 324 2.70 -16.65 23.98
N GLN A 325 3.52 -17.27 23.11
CA GLN A 325 3.99 -16.68 21.85
C GLN A 325 3.34 -17.34 20.64
N ILE A 326 3.24 -16.60 19.55
CA ILE A 326 2.74 -17.10 18.27
C ILE A 326 3.93 -17.60 17.44
N HIS A 327 3.94 -18.91 17.15
CA HIS A 327 5.00 -19.60 16.42
C HIS A 327 4.69 -19.68 14.92
N ARG A 328 4.99 -18.61 14.16
CA ARG A 328 4.69 -18.53 12.71
C ARG A 328 5.45 -19.57 11.89
N ASP A 329 6.76 -19.68 12.09
CA ASP A 329 7.62 -20.61 11.34
C ASP A 329 7.18 -22.07 11.46
N PRO A 330 7.03 -22.68 12.66
CA PRO A 330 6.54 -24.05 12.80
C PRO A 330 5.15 -24.25 12.23
N SER A 331 4.24 -23.30 12.46
CA SER A 331 2.89 -23.33 11.91
C SER A 331 2.90 -23.39 10.38
N TRP A 332 3.66 -22.50 9.74
CA TRP A 332 3.76 -22.48 8.28
C TRP A 332 4.43 -23.73 7.72
N GLN A 333 5.51 -24.22 8.34
CA GLN A 333 6.19 -25.44 7.92
C GLN A 333 5.25 -26.65 7.93
N ALA A 334 4.39 -26.78 8.94
CA ALA A 334 3.40 -27.85 9.00
C ALA A 334 2.28 -27.67 7.95
N LYS A 335 1.72 -26.44 7.83
CA LYS A 335 0.68 -26.12 6.83
C LYS A 335 1.18 -26.30 5.40
N SER A 336 2.37 -25.83 5.06
CA SER A 336 2.89 -25.87 3.69
C SER A 336 3.06 -27.29 3.17
N LYS A 337 3.48 -28.25 4.03
CA LYS A 337 3.54 -29.67 3.66
C LYS A 337 2.16 -30.22 3.32
N ALA A 338 1.15 -29.92 4.13
CA ALA A 338 -0.22 -30.32 3.88
C ALA A 338 -0.75 -29.73 2.58
N LEU A 339 -0.53 -28.42 2.37
CA LEU A 339 -0.99 -27.68 1.18
C LEU A 339 -0.32 -28.19 -0.11
N ARG A 340 0.97 -28.59 -0.08
CA ARG A 340 1.61 -29.22 -1.24
C ARG A 340 0.99 -30.57 -1.60
N TRP A 341 0.59 -31.40 -0.63
CA TRP A 341 -0.13 -32.64 -0.93
C TRP A 341 -1.52 -32.39 -1.52
N ILE A 342 -2.22 -31.36 -1.03
CA ILE A 342 -3.53 -30.96 -1.53
C ILE A 342 -3.41 -30.42 -2.96
N PHE A 343 -2.44 -29.56 -3.23
CA PHE A 343 -2.17 -29.02 -4.57
C PHE A 343 -1.94 -30.08 -5.63
N GLN A 344 -1.31 -31.20 -5.26
CA GLN A 344 -1.06 -32.34 -6.15
C GLN A 344 -2.32 -33.16 -6.49
N GLN A 345 -3.44 -32.92 -5.79
CA GLN A 345 -4.69 -33.59 -6.10
C GLN A 345 -5.34 -33.01 -7.36
N PRO A 346 -6.00 -33.85 -8.18
CA PRO A 346 -6.69 -33.34 -9.37
C PRO A 346 -7.86 -32.44 -8.96
N ARG A 347 -7.89 -31.26 -9.53
CA ARG A 347 -9.02 -30.33 -9.41
C ARG A 347 -10.17 -30.80 -10.33
N SER A 348 -11.42 -30.59 -9.92
CA SER A 348 -12.55 -30.76 -10.83
C SER A 348 -12.48 -29.77 -11.99
N THR A 349 -13.17 -30.06 -13.11
CA THR A 349 -13.21 -29.14 -14.27
C THR A 349 -13.67 -27.72 -13.86
N HIS A 350 -14.60 -27.62 -12.93
CA HIS A 350 -15.10 -26.34 -12.42
C HIS A 350 -13.99 -25.59 -11.64
N ARG A 351 -13.35 -26.28 -10.69
CA ARG A 351 -12.25 -25.69 -9.90
C ARG A 351 -11.05 -25.27 -10.77
N GLU A 352 -10.74 -26.07 -11.79
CA GLU A 352 -9.70 -25.72 -12.76
C GLU A 352 -10.06 -24.46 -13.56
N ALA A 353 -11.31 -24.31 -13.97
CA ALA A 353 -11.77 -23.11 -14.67
C ALA A 353 -11.72 -21.86 -13.76
N GLU A 354 -12.11 -22.00 -12.49
CA GLU A 354 -12.02 -20.91 -11.50
C GLU A 354 -10.57 -20.48 -11.25
N PHE A 355 -9.66 -21.44 -11.08
CA PHE A 355 -8.24 -21.15 -10.92
C PHE A 355 -7.65 -20.46 -12.14
N ASN A 356 -7.95 -20.93 -13.34
CA ASN A 356 -7.50 -20.31 -14.58
C ASN A 356 -8.05 -18.87 -14.73
N ALA A 357 -9.31 -18.63 -14.37
CA ALA A 357 -9.90 -17.29 -14.37
C ALA A 357 -9.21 -16.37 -13.35
N PHE A 358 -8.88 -16.89 -12.16
CA PHE A 358 -8.12 -16.15 -11.16
C PHE A 358 -6.71 -15.77 -11.65
N CYS A 359 -5.99 -16.71 -12.29
CA CYS A 359 -4.68 -16.44 -12.87
C CYS A 359 -4.74 -15.40 -14.01
N LEU A 360 -5.76 -15.51 -14.88
CA LEU A 360 -5.95 -14.55 -15.96
C LEU A 360 -6.22 -13.14 -15.42
N ALA A 361 -7.06 -13.03 -14.39
CA ALA A 361 -7.37 -11.75 -13.74
C ALA A 361 -6.17 -11.14 -13.00
N GLY A 362 -5.29 -11.97 -12.43
CA GLY A 362 -4.10 -11.54 -11.72
C GLY A 362 -2.96 -11.05 -12.63
N GLY A 363 -2.93 -11.52 -13.88
CA GLY A 363 -2.01 -11.08 -14.92
C GLY A 363 -0.53 -11.18 -14.52
N ILE A 364 0.28 -10.25 -15.06
CA ILE A 364 1.73 -10.24 -14.87
C ILE A 364 2.13 -9.98 -13.41
N GLU A 365 1.35 -9.25 -12.66
CA GLU A 365 1.66 -8.92 -11.26
C GLU A 365 1.55 -10.16 -10.38
N GLN A 366 0.54 -11.00 -10.63
CA GLN A 366 0.43 -12.30 -9.96
C GLN A 366 1.59 -13.23 -10.32
N GLU A 367 1.96 -13.24 -11.60
CA GLU A 367 3.11 -14.03 -12.08
C GLU A 367 4.38 -13.64 -11.33
N ARG A 368 4.65 -12.34 -11.22
CA ARG A 368 5.84 -11.81 -10.54
C ARG A 368 5.84 -12.11 -9.05
N HIS A 369 4.69 -11.96 -8.38
CA HIS A 369 4.58 -12.30 -6.96
C HIS A 369 4.81 -13.80 -6.72
N ALA A 370 4.22 -14.67 -7.54
CA ALA A 370 4.40 -16.11 -7.45
C ALA A 370 5.85 -16.54 -7.76
N LEU A 371 6.47 -15.92 -8.77
CA LEU A 371 7.87 -16.14 -9.10
C LEU A 371 8.81 -15.71 -7.97
N TRP A 372 8.59 -14.52 -7.38
CA TRP A 372 9.34 -14.06 -6.21
C TRP A 372 9.19 -15.04 -5.04
N SER A 373 7.97 -15.52 -4.78
CA SER A 373 7.70 -16.47 -3.70
C SER A 373 8.41 -17.81 -3.92
N ALA A 374 8.40 -18.33 -5.15
CA ALA A 374 9.11 -19.56 -5.50
C ALA A 374 10.64 -19.40 -5.40
N LEU A 375 11.18 -18.26 -5.83
CA LEU A 375 12.60 -17.91 -5.69
C LEU A 375 13.02 -17.87 -4.22
N THR A 376 12.29 -17.14 -3.38
CA THR A 376 12.61 -17.00 -1.96
C THR A 376 12.50 -18.32 -1.22
N GLU A 377 11.51 -19.16 -1.55
CA GLU A 377 11.39 -20.51 -1.00
C GLU A 377 12.59 -21.38 -1.41
N SER A 378 13.00 -21.33 -2.67
CA SER A 378 14.16 -22.09 -3.19
C SER A 378 15.49 -21.66 -2.57
N VAL A 379 15.68 -20.35 -2.38
CA VAL A 379 16.88 -19.76 -1.75
C VAL A 379 16.84 -19.90 -0.23
N GLY A 380 15.65 -19.95 0.37
CA GLY A 380 15.45 -19.95 1.82
C GLY A 380 15.62 -18.57 2.48
N SER A 381 15.54 -17.48 1.70
CA SER A 381 15.73 -16.10 2.17
C SER A 381 15.00 -15.11 1.26
N THR A 382 14.54 -13.99 1.83
CA THR A 382 14.03 -12.85 1.09
C THR A 382 15.15 -11.98 0.50
N ASP A 383 16.37 -12.02 1.10
CA ASP A 383 17.54 -11.37 0.50
C ASP A 383 18.09 -12.27 -0.63
N LEU A 384 17.56 -12.00 -1.82
CA LEU A 384 17.91 -12.79 -3.01
C LEU A 384 19.33 -12.48 -3.50
N PRO A 385 20.09 -13.51 -3.97
CA PRO A 385 21.35 -13.33 -4.67
C PRO A 385 21.25 -12.31 -5.80
N LYS A 386 22.36 -11.64 -6.11
CA LYS A 386 22.41 -10.54 -7.06
C LYS A 386 21.78 -10.87 -8.42
N GLU A 387 21.97 -12.08 -8.92
CA GLU A 387 21.42 -12.58 -10.19
C GLU A 387 19.89 -12.67 -10.20
N TYR A 388 19.23 -12.76 -9.02
CA TYR A 388 17.78 -12.86 -8.86
C TYR A 388 17.11 -11.55 -8.37
N ARG A 389 17.87 -10.45 -8.21
CA ARG A 389 17.34 -9.16 -7.74
C ARG A 389 16.48 -8.42 -8.76
N SER A 390 16.36 -8.94 -9.98
CA SER A 390 15.50 -8.38 -11.02
C SER A 390 14.58 -9.46 -11.58
N ALA A 391 13.29 -9.14 -11.68
CA ALA A 391 12.28 -9.99 -12.30
C ALA A 391 12.59 -10.34 -13.76
N THR A 392 13.40 -9.53 -14.43
CA THR A 392 13.71 -9.65 -15.85
C THR A 392 15.15 -10.12 -16.13
N SER A 393 15.94 -10.47 -15.10
CA SER A 393 17.28 -11.00 -15.32
C SER A 393 17.24 -12.37 -16.00
N GLU A 394 18.29 -12.70 -16.76
CA GLU A 394 18.40 -14.00 -17.44
C GLU A 394 18.30 -15.18 -16.45
N ALA A 395 18.95 -15.07 -15.28
CA ALA A 395 18.88 -16.08 -14.23
C ALA A 395 17.45 -16.26 -13.71
N THR A 396 16.72 -15.17 -13.48
CA THR A 396 15.32 -15.22 -13.03
C THR A 396 14.40 -15.85 -14.09
N GLN A 397 14.57 -15.49 -15.36
CA GLN A 397 13.77 -16.07 -16.44
C GLN A 397 14.05 -17.59 -16.59
N LYS A 398 15.32 -17.99 -16.51
CA LYS A 398 15.68 -19.40 -16.52
C LYS A 398 15.09 -20.16 -15.33
N PHE A 399 15.13 -19.58 -14.12
CA PHE A 399 14.48 -20.15 -12.95
C PHE A 399 12.98 -20.33 -13.18
N ALA A 400 12.30 -19.33 -13.77
CA ALA A 400 10.88 -19.40 -14.05
C ALA A 400 10.51 -20.56 -14.99
N GLU A 401 11.34 -20.82 -16.01
CA GLU A 401 11.15 -21.95 -16.93
C GLU A 401 11.33 -23.31 -16.21
N GLU A 402 12.36 -23.42 -15.36
CA GLU A 402 12.72 -24.66 -14.67
C GLU A 402 11.77 -24.99 -13.48
N HIS A 403 11.13 -23.96 -12.88
CA HIS A 403 10.30 -24.06 -11.66
C HIS A 403 8.82 -23.68 -11.88
N SER A 404 8.29 -23.88 -13.07
CA SER A 404 6.92 -23.49 -13.42
C SER A 404 5.86 -24.10 -12.48
N ALA A 405 6.08 -25.33 -11.99
CA ALA A 405 5.16 -25.99 -11.05
C ALA A 405 5.18 -25.34 -9.65
N ASP A 406 6.31 -24.83 -9.19
CA ASP A 406 6.40 -24.11 -7.92
C ASP A 406 5.71 -22.73 -8.04
N ILE A 407 5.89 -22.05 -9.16
CA ILE A 407 5.20 -20.79 -9.46
C ILE A 407 3.67 -21.01 -9.52
N GLU A 408 3.21 -22.10 -10.17
CA GLU A 408 1.79 -22.45 -10.18
C GLU A 408 1.27 -22.73 -8.76
N TYR A 409 2.05 -23.40 -7.92
CA TYR A 409 1.70 -23.63 -6.52
C TYR A 409 1.50 -22.31 -5.76
N HIS A 410 2.36 -21.31 -5.91
CA HIS A 410 2.21 -20.02 -5.26
C HIS A 410 1.01 -19.22 -5.80
N LYS A 411 0.68 -19.32 -7.08
CA LYS A 411 -0.57 -18.76 -7.63
C LYS A 411 -1.79 -19.44 -7.01
N TRP A 412 -1.74 -20.76 -6.88
CA TRP A 412 -2.81 -21.54 -6.25
C TRP A 412 -2.98 -21.17 -4.78
N LEU A 413 -1.91 -20.97 -4.01
CA LEU A 413 -1.99 -20.49 -2.63
C LEU A 413 -2.73 -19.14 -2.54
N GLN A 414 -2.44 -18.20 -3.44
CA GLN A 414 -3.12 -16.89 -3.48
C GLN A 414 -4.62 -17.05 -3.82
N TRP A 415 -4.95 -17.96 -4.72
CA TRP A 415 -6.34 -18.26 -5.00
C TRP A 415 -7.07 -18.82 -3.79
N ILE A 416 -6.53 -19.85 -3.14
CA ILE A 416 -7.14 -20.49 -1.96
C ILE A 416 -7.30 -19.49 -0.81
N VAL A 417 -6.26 -18.71 -0.49
CA VAL A 417 -6.36 -17.72 0.62
C VAL A 417 -7.40 -16.65 0.30
N SER A 418 -7.53 -16.24 -0.94
CA SER A 418 -8.54 -15.25 -1.36
C SER A 418 -9.97 -15.78 -1.21
N GLU A 419 -10.21 -17.06 -1.53
CA GLU A 419 -11.50 -17.73 -1.30
C GLU A 419 -11.82 -17.83 0.20
N GLN A 420 -10.84 -18.28 0.99
CA GLN A 420 -11.05 -18.51 2.41
C GLN A 420 -11.23 -17.20 3.18
N LEU A 421 -10.44 -16.16 2.91
CA LEU A 421 -10.56 -14.86 3.60
C LEU A 421 -11.80 -14.04 3.19
N ALA A 422 -12.47 -14.38 2.10
CA ALA A 422 -13.78 -13.82 1.78
C ALA A 422 -14.92 -14.38 2.67
N TRP A 423 -14.72 -15.55 3.28
CA TRP A 423 -15.70 -16.24 4.11
C TRP A 423 -16.07 -15.49 5.40
N PRO A 424 -15.14 -14.98 6.24
CA PRO A 424 -15.45 -14.28 7.48
C PRO A 424 -16.40 -13.11 7.31
N ASN A 425 -16.17 -12.26 6.30
CA ASN A 425 -17.04 -11.12 6.01
C ASN A 425 -18.46 -11.57 5.58
N SER A 426 -18.55 -12.67 4.82
CA SER A 426 -19.83 -13.27 4.46
C SER A 426 -20.59 -13.81 5.68
N VAL A 427 -19.89 -14.45 6.61
CA VAL A 427 -20.47 -14.94 7.88
C VAL A 427 -20.96 -13.76 8.71
N ALA A 428 -20.11 -12.76 8.94
CA ALA A 428 -20.42 -11.56 9.71
C ALA A 428 -21.72 -10.89 9.21
N LYS A 429 -21.82 -10.66 7.91
CA LYS A 429 -23.01 -10.04 7.28
C LYS A 429 -24.27 -10.92 7.39
N LYS A 430 -24.16 -12.22 7.17
CA LYS A 430 -25.28 -13.16 7.31
C LYS A 430 -25.83 -13.22 8.73
N LEU A 431 -24.99 -12.99 9.72
CA LEU A 431 -25.36 -13.00 11.14
C LEU A 431 -25.83 -11.62 11.65
N GLY A 432 -25.90 -10.61 10.76
CA GLY A 432 -26.52 -9.33 11.08
C GLY A 432 -25.55 -8.18 11.35
N MET A 433 -24.23 -8.38 11.29
CA MET A 433 -23.27 -7.28 11.36
C MET A 433 -23.52 -6.31 10.19
N GLN A 434 -23.72 -5.03 10.50
CA GLN A 434 -24.04 -4.03 9.49
C GLN A 434 -22.86 -3.74 8.57
N ILE A 435 -21.64 -3.75 9.11
CA ILE A 435 -20.39 -3.45 8.38
C ILE A 435 -19.65 -4.75 8.04
N GLY A 436 -19.59 -5.70 8.99
CA GLY A 436 -18.84 -6.95 8.83
C GLY A 436 -17.35 -6.78 9.15
N ILE A 437 -16.47 -7.36 8.35
CA ILE A 437 -15.03 -7.16 8.52
C ILE A 437 -14.65 -5.73 8.13
N MET A 438 -13.83 -5.11 8.98
CA MET A 438 -13.10 -3.88 8.69
C MET A 438 -11.63 -4.26 8.49
N ALA A 439 -11.16 -4.17 7.27
CA ALA A 439 -9.76 -4.43 6.95
C ALA A 439 -8.88 -3.25 7.34
N ASP A 440 -7.60 -3.51 7.52
CA ASP A 440 -6.59 -2.49 7.76
C ASP A 440 -5.56 -2.48 6.61
N LEU A 441 -5.13 -1.29 6.21
CA LEU A 441 -4.19 -1.07 5.13
C LEU A 441 -2.87 -0.55 5.69
N ALA A 442 -1.79 -1.31 5.52
CA ALA A 442 -0.44 -0.89 5.92
C ALA A 442 0.09 0.27 5.06
N VAL A 443 0.94 1.11 5.65
CA VAL A 443 1.54 2.29 4.98
C VAL A 443 2.41 1.89 3.79
N GLY A 444 3.26 0.90 3.95
CA GLY A 444 4.24 0.50 2.96
C GLY A 444 4.51 -1.00 2.93
N THR A 445 5.58 -1.39 2.27
CA THR A 445 6.01 -2.78 2.06
C THR A 445 7.44 -3.01 2.55
N HIS A 446 7.83 -4.27 2.72
CA HIS A 446 9.19 -4.66 3.07
C HIS A 446 10.17 -4.33 1.92
N PRO A 447 11.38 -3.80 2.19
CA PRO A 447 12.36 -3.44 1.15
C PRO A 447 12.87 -4.62 0.33
N LEU A 448 12.79 -5.84 0.85
CA LEU A 448 13.11 -7.08 0.14
C LEU A 448 11.84 -7.82 -0.33
N GLY A 449 10.67 -7.16 -0.25
CA GLY A 449 9.39 -7.77 -0.61
C GLY A 449 9.13 -7.83 -2.11
N SER A 450 8.12 -8.63 -2.48
CA SER A 450 7.76 -8.84 -3.88
C SER A 450 7.25 -7.57 -4.58
N ASP A 451 6.59 -6.65 -3.85
CA ASP A 451 6.16 -5.37 -4.44
C ASP A 451 7.37 -4.53 -4.88
N TYR A 452 8.39 -4.42 -4.01
CA TYR A 452 9.63 -3.68 -4.33
C TYR A 452 10.41 -4.36 -5.47
N TRP A 453 10.52 -5.68 -5.43
CA TRP A 453 11.23 -6.48 -6.43
C TRP A 453 10.58 -6.46 -7.81
N SER A 454 9.24 -6.47 -7.88
CA SER A 454 8.49 -6.57 -9.15
C SER A 454 8.29 -5.23 -9.86
N MET A 455 8.48 -4.11 -9.15
CA MET A 455 8.22 -2.76 -9.68
C MET A 455 9.48 -1.87 -9.65
N PRO A 456 10.55 -2.23 -10.39
CA PRO A 456 11.78 -1.46 -10.40
C PRO A 456 11.51 -0.03 -10.91
N GLY A 457 12.05 0.96 -10.19
CA GLY A 457 11.92 2.38 -10.55
C GLY A 457 10.60 3.05 -10.15
N VAL A 458 9.64 2.32 -9.55
CA VAL A 458 8.44 2.91 -8.93
C VAL A 458 8.70 3.29 -7.48
N PHE A 459 9.55 2.54 -6.79
CA PHE A 459 10.00 2.83 -5.43
C PHE A 459 11.30 3.63 -5.41
N ALA A 460 11.45 4.52 -4.42
CA ALA A 460 12.68 5.27 -4.19
C ALA A 460 13.73 4.37 -3.54
N SER A 461 14.79 4.07 -4.28
CA SER A 461 15.91 3.27 -3.76
C SER A 461 16.71 4.06 -2.74
N GLY A 462 17.13 3.39 -1.65
CA GLY A 462 17.90 4.01 -0.57
C GLY A 462 17.12 5.01 0.28
N MET A 463 15.78 4.97 0.23
CA MET A 463 14.89 5.79 1.06
C MET A 463 13.92 4.93 1.84
N TYR A 464 13.60 5.38 3.05
CA TYR A 464 12.58 4.77 3.90
C TYR A 464 11.53 5.78 4.32
N VAL A 465 10.33 5.30 4.61
CA VAL A 465 9.27 6.08 5.26
C VAL A 465 9.48 6.05 6.76
N GLY A 466 9.12 7.13 7.43
CA GLY A 466 9.14 7.24 8.86
C GLY A 466 8.33 8.43 9.36
N ALA A 467 8.72 8.95 10.51
CA ALA A 467 8.15 10.16 11.08
C ALA A 467 9.27 11.07 11.64
N PRO A 468 9.11 12.40 11.57
CA PRO A 468 10.05 13.32 12.19
C PRO A 468 10.06 13.14 13.72
N PRO A 469 11.06 13.67 14.41
CA PRO A 469 11.05 13.75 15.88
C PRO A 469 9.77 14.39 16.40
N ASP A 470 9.16 13.78 17.41
CA ASP A 470 7.96 14.26 18.09
C ASP A 470 8.08 14.13 19.62
N MET A 471 7.02 14.51 20.35
CA MET A 471 7.04 14.46 21.82
C MET A 471 7.09 13.04 22.40
N TYR A 472 6.66 12.04 21.64
CA TYR A 472 6.66 10.61 22.03
C TYR A 472 7.92 9.89 21.54
N SER A 473 8.46 10.30 20.38
CA SER A 473 9.68 9.76 19.78
C SER A 473 10.64 10.89 19.41
N GLN A 474 11.46 11.31 20.37
CA GLN A 474 12.39 12.45 20.20
C GLN A 474 13.48 12.20 19.14
N LEU A 475 13.73 10.95 18.78
CA LEU A 475 14.65 10.56 17.70
C LEU A 475 13.94 10.45 16.34
N GLY A 476 12.61 10.59 16.32
CA GLY A 476 11.79 10.27 15.17
C GLY A 476 11.67 8.75 14.97
N GLN A 477 11.06 8.34 13.87
CA GLN A 477 10.82 6.92 13.57
C GLN A 477 11.32 6.58 12.17
N ASN A 478 11.89 5.41 12.03
CA ASN A 478 12.18 4.77 10.74
C ASN A 478 11.36 3.49 10.63
N TRP A 479 10.41 3.45 9.70
CA TRP A 479 9.56 2.28 9.49
C TRP A 479 10.18 1.27 8.52
N THR A 480 11.34 1.59 7.95
CA THR A 480 12.10 0.73 7.03
C THR A 480 11.31 0.28 5.80
N GLN A 481 10.36 1.08 5.35
CA GLN A 481 9.50 0.81 4.19
C GLN A 481 9.89 1.74 3.05
N PRO A 482 10.25 1.24 1.85
CA PRO A 482 10.56 2.08 0.71
C PRO A 482 9.29 2.81 0.22
N PRO A 483 9.34 4.13 0.01
CA PRO A 483 8.21 4.88 -0.51
C PRO A 483 8.09 4.76 -2.03
N TRP A 484 6.87 4.95 -2.56
CA TRP A 484 6.65 5.18 -3.99
C TRP A 484 7.14 6.56 -4.42
N ILE A 485 7.76 6.66 -5.57
CA ILE A 485 8.09 7.94 -6.22
C ILE A 485 6.80 8.52 -6.82
N PRO A 486 6.34 9.72 -6.38
CA PRO A 486 5.04 10.26 -6.80
C PRO A 486 4.88 10.39 -8.33
N SER A 487 5.90 10.88 -9.04
CA SER A 487 5.87 11.01 -10.51
C SER A 487 5.80 9.65 -11.20
N LYS A 488 6.54 8.64 -10.69
CA LYS A 488 6.53 7.29 -11.25
C LYS A 488 5.21 6.57 -10.99
N LEU A 489 4.61 6.78 -9.82
CA LEU A 489 3.28 6.27 -9.52
C LEU A 489 2.22 6.83 -10.49
N ALA A 490 2.27 8.14 -10.78
CA ALA A 490 1.41 8.77 -11.78
C ALA A 490 1.66 8.22 -13.20
N GLU A 491 2.90 7.94 -13.56
CA GLU A 491 3.26 7.35 -14.87
C GLU A 491 2.68 5.94 -15.08
N THR A 492 2.46 5.17 -14.00
CA THR A 492 1.79 3.86 -14.06
C THR A 492 0.26 3.96 -14.06
N GLY A 493 -0.32 5.16 -14.10
CA GLY A 493 -1.76 5.33 -13.92
C GLY A 493 -2.21 4.98 -12.49
N TYR A 494 -1.34 5.13 -11.50
CA TYR A 494 -1.58 4.72 -10.11
C TYR A 494 -1.95 3.23 -9.96
N GLU A 495 -1.64 2.37 -10.94
CA GLU A 495 -2.06 0.96 -10.91
C GLU A 495 -1.60 0.21 -9.65
N PRO A 496 -0.34 0.36 -9.14
CA PRO A 496 0.06 -0.27 -7.89
C PRO A 496 -0.84 0.12 -6.70
N PHE A 497 -1.22 1.39 -6.60
CA PHE A 497 -2.12 1.88 -5.55
C PHE A 497 -3.54 1.34 -5.72
N ARG A 498 -4.07 1.33 -6.95
CA ARG A 498 -5.39 0.77 -7.27
C ARG A 498 -5.50 -0.70 -6.89
N GLN A 499 -4.48 -1.50 -7.19
CA GLN A 499 -4.42 -2.93 -6.85
C GLN A 499 -4.46 -3.16 -5.33
N VAL A 500 -3.68 -2.38 -4.58
CA VAL A 500 -3.66 -2.45 -3.12
C VAL A 500 -5.05 -2.16 -2.52
N ILE A 501 -5.71 -1.10 -2.97
CA ILE A 501 -7.06 -0.74 -2.48
C ILE A 501 -8.09 -1.80 -2.86
N ARG A 502 -8.08 -2.30 -4.09
CA ARG A 502 -8.97 -3.38 -4.55
C ARG A 502 -8.80 -4.66 -3.76
N ALA A 503 -7.56 -5.06 -3.49
CA ALA A 503 -7.27 -6.26 -2.70
C ALA A 503 -7.87 -6.16 -1.29
N ALA A 504 -7.72 -5.02 -0.62
CA ALA A 504 -8.25 -4.79 0.71
C ALA A 504 -9.79 -4.74 0.73
N LEU A 505 -10.41 -4.01 -0.20
CA LEU A 505 -11.87 -3.83 -0.25
C LEU A 505 -12.63 -5.09 -0.67
N LYS A 506 -12.01 -5.99 -1.42
CA LYS A 506 -12.63 -7.27 -1.82
C LYS A 506 -13.04 -8.14 -0.63
N LEU A 507 -12.36 -8.00 0.50
CA LEU A 507 -12.52 -8.87 1.67
C LEU A 507 -13.36 -8.24 2.78
N ALA A 508 -13.72 -6.95 2.70
CA ALA A 508 -14.22 -6.20 3.83
C ALA A 508 -15.40 -5.27 3.46
N GLY A 509 -16.17 -4.87 4.47
CA GLY A 509 -17.23 -3.86 4.33
C GLY A 509 -16.76 -2.45 4.69
N ALA A 510 -15.59 -2.34 5.33
CA ALA A 510 -14.92 -1.09 5.64
C ALA A 510 -13.39 -1.24 5.53
N LEU A 511 -12.70 -0.14 5.29
CA LEU A 511 -11.24 -0.09 5.21
C LEU A 511 -10.71 1.01 6.12
N ARG A 512 -9.90 0.64 7.10
CA ARG A 512 -9.05 1.56 7.84
C ARG A 512 -7.75 1.75 7.05
N ILE A 513 -7.35 2.98 6.88
CA ILE A 513 -6.09 3.35 6.23
C ILE A 513 -5.12 3.80 7.32
N ASP A 514 -4.08 3.01 7.53
CA ASP A 514 -3.00 3.36 8.45
C ASP A 514 -2.25 4.59 7.93
N HIS A 515 -2.03 5.57 8.80
CA HIS A 515 -1.39 6.84 8.45
C HIS A 515 -1.94 7.47 7.15
N ILE A 516 -3.24 7.81 7.13
CA ILE A 516 -3.91 8.35 5.92
C ILE A 516 -3.22 9.60 5.35
N LEU A 517 -2.45 10.31 6.18
CA LEU A 517 -1.62 11.42 5.76
C LEU A 517 -0.60 11.03 4.67
N GLY A 518 -0.27 9.74 4.57
CA GLY A 518 0.57 9.18 3.51
C GLY A 518 0.01 9.35 2.10
N LEU A 519 -1.30 9.67 1.95
CA LEU A 519 -1.89 10.04 0.66
C LEU A 519 -1.62 11.49 0.27
N PHE A 520 -1.15 12.32 1.23
CA PHE A 520 -0.83 13.73 1.06
C PHE A 520 0.66 13.96 1.04
N ARG A 521 1.36 13.41 2.03
CA ARG A 521 2.82 13.50 2.18
C ARG A 521 3.34 12.37 3.05
N LEU A 522 4.57 11.94 2.80
CA LEU A 522 5.30 11.00 3.64
C LEU A 522 6.64 11.62 4.06
N TRP A 523 7.05 11.31 5.27
CA TRP A 523 8.39 11.63 5.74
C TRP A 523 9.36 10.61 5.17
N TRP A 524 10.26 11.07 4.31
CA TRP A 524 11.31 10.24 3.72
C TRP A 524 12.63 10.49 4.42
N LEU A 525 13.32 9.43 4.75
CA LEU A 525 14.66 9.49 5.33
C LEU A 525 15.62 8.61 4.52
N PRO A 526 16.86 9.09 4.28
CA PRO A 526 17.88 8.30 3.60
C PRO A 526 18.27 7.07 4.42
N GLU A 527 18.53 5.95 3.75
CA GLU A 527 19.03 4.73 4.40
C GLU A 527 20.33 5.02 5.16
N GLY A 528 20.44 4.47 6.39
CA GLY A 528 21.59 4.67 7.27
C GLY A 528 21.61 5.98 8.04
N GLU A 529 20.69 6.92 7.76
CA GLU A 529 20.59 8.19 8.48
C GLU A 529 19.56 8.12 9.61
N THR A 530 19.63 9.09 10.53
CA THR A 530 18.60 9.27 11.56
C THR A 530 17.34 9.87 10.98
N ALA A 531 16.20 9.69 11.63
CA ALA A 531 14.93 10.25 11.16
C ALA A 531 14.94 11.79 11.07
N ALA A 532 15.81 12.48 11.85
CA ALA A 532 15.98 13.93 11.78
C ALA A 532 16.60 14.42 10.45
N ALA A 533 17.26 13.54 9.69
CA ALA A 533 17.83 13.87 8.37
C ALA A 533 16.81 13.77 7.23
N GLY A 534 15.55 13.48 7.53
CA GLY A 534 14.48 13.33 6.54
C GLY A 534 13.85 14.64 6.11
N THR A 535 12.90 14.52 5.19
CA THR A 535 11.98 15.59 4.80
C THR A 535 10.66 15.02 4.28
N TYR A 536 9.63 15.88 4.17
CA TYR A 536 8.37 15.50 3.55
C TYR A 536 8.47 15.48 2.03
N VAL A 537 7.93 14.41 1.42
CA VAL A 537 7.67 14.32 -0.02
C VAL A 537 6.17 14.27 -0.22
N TYR A 538 5.67 15.17 -1.06
CA TYR A 538 4.24 15.36 -1.31
C TYR A 538 3.75 14.50 -2.48
N PHE A 539 2.55 13.97 -2.32
CA PHE A 539 1.82 13.23 -3.35
C PHE A 539 0.69 14.09 -3.94
N ASP A 540 0.23 13.75 -5.13
CA ASP A 540 -1.02 14.27 -5.66
C ASP A 540 -2.20 13.66 -4.87
N HIS A 541 -2.54 14.30 -3.76
CA HIS A 541 -3.60 13.84 -2.87
C HIS A 541 -4.98 13.87 -3.53
N GLU A 542 -5.21 14.74 -4.51
CA GLU A 542 -6.45 14.78 -5.28
C GLU A 542 -6.60 13.48 -6.09
N ALA A 543 -5.52 13.01 -6.72
CA ALA A 543 -5.51 11.74 -7.42
C ALA A 543 -5.60 10.55 -6.46
N MET A 544 -4.79 10.52 -5.40
CA MET A 544 -4.75 9.40 -4.45
C MET A 544 -6.09 9.23 -3.72
N VAL A 545 -6.61 10.29 -3.13
CA VAL A 545 -7.91 10.26 -2.44
C VAL A 545 -9.05 10.01 -3.43
N GLY A 546 -9.00 10.63 -4.62
CA GLY A 546 -10.01 10.41 -5.66
C GLY A 546 -10.12 8.94 -6.08
N ILE A 547 -9.00 8.28 -6.31
CA ILE A 547 -8.95 6.84 -6.64
C ILE A 547 -9.49 6.00 -5.47
N LEU A 548 -9.10 6.33 -4.23
CA LEU A 548 -9.61 5.65 -3.03
C LEU A 548 -11.14 5.75 -2.95
N LEU A 549 -11.71 6.94 -3.19
CA LEU A 549 -13.16 7.14 -3.22
C LEU A 549 -13.84 6.34 -4.32
N LEU A 550 -13.26 6.27 -5.53
CA LEU A 550 -13.84 5.51 -6.65
C LEU A 550 -13.90 4.01 -6.34
N GLU A 551 -12.83 3.45 -5.77
CA GLU A 551 -12.83 2.04 -5.38
C GLU A 551 -13.78 1.76 -4.21
N ALA A 552 -13.90 2.68 -3.24
CA ALA A 552 -14.85 2.57 -2.14
C ALA A 552 -16.31 2.67 -2.62
N GLU A 553 -16.64 3.59 -3.54
CA GLU A 553 -17.97 3.70 -4.14
C GLU A 553 -18.39 2.39 -4.83
N ARG A 554 -17.49 1.79 -5.60
CA ARG A 554 -17.72 0.51 -6.31
C ARG A 554 -18.01 -0.65 -5.38
N ASN A 555 -17.49 -0.61 -4.15
CA ASN A 555 -17.65 -1.67 -3.15
C ASN A 555 -18.67 -1.33 -2.06
N ASP A 556 -19.34 -0.17 -2.13
CA ASP A 556 -20.21 0.37 -1.04
C ASP A 556 -19.51 0.30 0.32
N ALA A 557 -18.21 0.63 0.36
CA ALA A 557 -17.36 0.48 1.52
C ALA A 557 -17.24 1.78 2.33
N ILE A 558 -17.12 1.64 3.65
CA ILE A 558 -16.81 2.72 4.57
C ILE A 558 -15.30 2.90 4.61
N LEU A 559 -14.84 4.16 4.58
CA LEU A 559 -13.43 4.51 4.73
C LEU A 559 -13.18 5.19 6.07
N ILE A 560 -12.15 4.75 6.77
CA ILE A 560 -11.67 5.32 8.02
C ILE A 560 -10.19 5.64 7.87
N GLY A 561 -9.81 6.90 8.04
CA GLY A 561 -8.41 7.32 8.05
C GLY A 561 -7.87 7.33 9.47
N GLU A 562 -6.70 6.73 9.69
CA GLU A 562 -5.92 6.99 10.89
C GLU A 562 -5.21 8.34 10.67
N ASP A 563 -5.70 9.37 11.35
CA ASP A 563 -5.28 10.77 11.25
C ASP A 563 -4.74 11.29 12.60
N LEU A 564 -4.05 10.42 13.32
CA LEU A 564 -3.39 10.75 14.59
C LEU A 564 -2.04 11.45 14.35
N GLY A 565 -1.53 12.13 15.37
CA GLY A 565 -0.26 12.84 15.32
C GLY A 565 -0.37 14.28 14.80
N THR A 566 0.68 14.76 14.14
CA THR A 566 0.73 16.15 13.63
C THR A 566 -0.01 16.27 12.30
N VAL A 567 -1.29 16.59 12.39
CA VAL A 567 -2.20 16.73 11.24
C VAL A 567 -2.54 18.20 11.03
N GLU A 568 -2.41 18.67 9.81
CA GLU A 568 -2.87 20.00 9.44
C GLU A 568 -4.41 20.07 9.47
N PRO A 569 -5.02 21.08 10.10
CA PRO A 569 -6.48 21.13 10.30
C PRO A 569 -7.29 21.00 9.00
N TRP A 570 -6.78 21.53 7.90
CA TRP A 570 -7.45 21.46 6.60
C TRP A 570 -7.59 20.03 6.07
N VAL A 571 -6.65 19.12 6.42
CA VAL A 571 -6.68 17.73 5.96
C VAL A 571 -7.89 17.00 6.54
N ARG A 572 -8.18 17.17 7.84
CA ARG A 572 -9.39 16.58 8.47
C ARG A 572 -10.66 17.09 7.83
N THR A 573 -10.75 18.39 7.58
CA THR A 573 -11.88 19.00 6.86
C THR A 573 -12.00 18.41 5.46
N TYR A 574 -10.89 18.35 4.72
CA TYR A 574 -10.84 17.79 3.38
C TYR A 574 -11.33 16.33 3.32
N LEU A 575 -10.89 15.47 4.25
CA LEU A 575 -11.31 14.06 4.34
C LEU A 575 -12.79 13.93 4.71
N GLY A 576 -13.25 14.69 5.71
CA GLY A 576 -14.65 14.70 6.17
C GLY A 576 -15.63 15.13 5.08
N GLU A 577 -15.31 16.18 4.30
CA GLU A 577 -16.10 16.62 3.15
C GLU A 577 -16.26 15.52 2.09
N ARG A 578 -15.30 14.59 2.00
CA ARG A 578 -15.31 13.47 1.06
C ARG A 578 -15.93 12.19 1.62
N GLY A 579 -16.41 12.23 2.86
CA GLY A 579 -17.08 11.09 3.50
C GLY A 579 -16.11 10.06 4.07
N ILE A 580 -14.84 10.42 4.28
CA ILE A 580 -13.86 9.60 4.98
C ILE A 580 -13.93 9.95 6.47
N LEU A 581 -14.12 8.93 7.32
CA LEU A 581 -14.17 9.10 8.77
C LEU A 581 -12.76 9.23 9.33
N GLY A 582 -12.59 10.03 10.38
CA GLY A 582 -11.33 10.14 11.13
C GLY A 582 -11.24 9.14 12.28
N THR A 583 -10.09 9.12 12.94
CA THR A 583 -9.83 8.28 14.13
C THR A 583 -9.63 9.16 15.36
N SER A 584 -10.36 8.85 16.44
CA SER A 584 -10.16 9.45 17.76
C SER A 584 -9.80 8.36 18.77
N VAL A 585 -8.83 8.66 19.62
CA VAL A 585 -8.44 7.78 20.72
C VAL A 585 -8.97 8.38 22.02
N PHE A 586 -9.95 7.72 22.62
CA PHE A 586 -10.68 8.22 23.80
C PHE A 586 -9.77 8.70 24.94
N TRP A 587 -8.63 8.05 25.14
CA TRP A 587 -7.66 8.45 26.18
C TRP A 587 -7.08 9.85 25.99
N PHE A 588 -7.10 10.38 24.77
CA PHE A 588 -6.56 11.70 24.43
C PHE A 588 -7.63 12.76 24.21
N GLU A 589 -8.91 12.36 24.22
CA GLU A 589 -10.02 13.29 24.05
C GLU A 589 -10.25 14.10 25.32
N LYS A 590 -10.50 15.40 25.12
CA LYS A 590 -10.77 16.36 26.20
C LYS A 590 -12.17 16.94 26.04
N GLU A 591 -12.75 17.40 27.15
CA GLU A 591 -13.98 18.20 27.11
C GLU A 591 -13.73 19.49 26.36
N GLU A 592 -14.67 19.87 25.49
CA GLU A 592 -14.55 21.04 24.64
C GLU A 592 -14.23 22.32 25.45
N GLY A 593 -13.13 22.99 25.11
CA GLY A 593 -12.67 24.21 25.79
C GLY A 593 -12.01 24.01 27.15
N THR A 594 -11.70 22.77 27.53
CA THR A 594 -11.01 22.46 28.80
C THR A 594 -9.80 21.54 28.59
N ASP A 595 -9.00 21.37 29.63
CA ASP A 595 -7.93 20.36 29.70
C ASP A 595 -8.37 19.07 30.42
N LEU A 596 -9.65 18.96 30.77
CA LEU A 596 -10.19 17.78 31.44
C LEU A 596 -10.40 16.64 30.45
N PRO A 597 -10.13 15.38 30.85
CA PRO A 597 -10.45 14.23 30.03
C PRO A 597 -11.95 14.16 29.74
N LEU A 598 -12.30 13.71 28.52
CA LEU A 598 -13.68 13.47 28.16
C LEU A 598 -14.28 12.40 29.06
N HIS A 599 -15.46 12.64 29.65
CA HIS A 599 -16.19 11.65 30.42
C HIS A 599 -16.97 10.69 29.50
N ALA A 600 -17.04 9.43 29.90
CA ALA A 600 -17.67 8.36 29.12
C ALA A 600 -19.20 8.28 29.28
N ASP A 601 -19.86 9.28 29.85
CA ASP A 601 -21.30 9.30 30.15
C ASP A 601 -22.20 9.45 28.90
#